data_855f061c47f3ba48813f21eb8353e225
#
_entry.id   855f061c47f3ba48813f21eb8353e225
#
_cell.length_a   1.000
_cell.length_b   1.000
_cell.length_c   1.000
_cell.angle_alpha   90.00
_cell.angle_beta   90.00
_cell.angle_gamma   90.00
#
_symmetry.space_group_name_H-M   'P 1'
#
loop_
_entity.id
_entity.type
_entity.pdbx_description
1 polymer ?
#
loop_
_entity_poly.entity_id
_entity_poly.type
_entity_poly.pdbx_seq_one_letter_code
_entity_poly.pdbx_strand_id
1 'polypeptide(L)'
;YVKSDDGKTFKQQFVNSFENTYEHIHLSRMNPAKLAFLPMTVDAADGVKIVITESDLFGYPGMFLNGQGGKELKSVRAPYPIGLRPNGVYVYQDMDYADYIAKVEAGQKFPWKVIGIAQDAKSLMEMDLVWQLATPADENTDWSWVKPGKVAWDWWNDWNLYGVDFRAGINTEPYKYYIDFAAAHGIEYIIMDEGWAQRAKANLFLINPDINLEELVSYANGKNVGIILWASYNSIVKNPEKAMSHYAKM
;
A
#
# COMPACT_ATOMS: atom_id res chain seq x y z
N TYR A 1 17.98 3.55 20.21
CA TYR A 1 17.22 2.34 19.87
C TYR A 1 16.04 2.17 20.83
N VAL A 2 14.87 1.88 20.28
CA VAL A 2 13.66 1.58 21.07
C VAL A 2 13.47 0.06 21.06
N LYS A 3 13.53 -0.57 22.24
CA LYS A 3 13.41 -2.03 22.39
C LYS A 3 11.96 -2.49 22.30
N SER A 4 11.76 -3.71 21.79
CA SER A 4 10.47 -4.41 21.79
C SER A 4 10.66 -5.85 22.30
N ASP A 5 9.80 -6.26 23.21
CA ASP A 5 9.83 -7.61 23.78
C ASP A 5 9.07 -8.64 22.90
N ASP A 6 8.19 -8.19 22.00
CA ASP A 6 7.22 -9.04 21.29
C ASP A 6 7.60 -9.40 19.85
N GLY A 7 8.74 -8.88 19.37
CA GLY A 7 9.10 -8.97 17.96
C GLY A 7 9.30 -10.38 17.38
N LYS A 8 9.53 -11.37 18.22
CA LYS A 8 9.73 -12.76 17.77
C LYS A 8 8.43 -13.56 17.72
N THR A 9 7.50 -13.29 18.63
CA THR A 9 6.25 -14.05 18.80
C THR A 9 5.32 -13.89 17.61
N PHE A 10 5.30 -12.72 16.99
CA PHE A 10 4.37 -12.37 15.90
C PHE A 10 5.05 -12.24 14.52
N LYS A 11 6.27 -12.74 14.37
CA LYS A 11 7.12 -12.53 13.18
C LYS A 11 6.38 -12.72 11.85
N GLN A 12 5.58 -13.78 11.73
CA GLN A 12 4.87 -14.09 10.49
C GLN A 12 3.68 -13.15 10.23
N GLN A 13 3.14 -12.51 11.26
CA GLN A 13 1.98 -11.63 11.14
C GLN A 13 2.34 -10.20 10.72
N PHE A 14 3.61 -9.80 10.85
CA PHE A 14 4.10 -8.52 10.36
C PHE A 14 4.27 -8.47 8.84
N VAL A 15 4.23 -9.63 8.18
CA VAL A 15 4.30 -9.75 6.72
C VAL A 15 2.92 -10.11 6.20
N ASN A 16 2.10 -9.12 5.89
CA ASN A 16 0.71 -9.30 5.48
C ASN A 16 0.34 -8.25 4.43
N SER A 17 -0.50 -8.63 3.47
CA SER A 17 -1.06 -7.72 2.47
C SER A 17 -2.19 -6.83 3.02
N PHE A 18 -2.71 -7.11 4.22
CA PHE A 18 -3.85 -6.42 4.85
C PHE A 18 -5.18 -6.53 4.06
N GLU A 19 -5.33 -7.57 3.24
CA GLU A 19 -6.49 -7.79 2.38
C GLU A 19 -7.52 -8.77 2.96
N ASN A 20 -7.28 -9.27 4.18
CA ASN A 20 -8.21 -10.17 4.84
C ASN A 20 -9.52 -9.46 5.20
N THR A 21 -10.62 -10.23 5.19
CA THR A 21 -11.93 -9.75 5.67
C THR A 21 -11.89 -9.39 7.14
N TYR A 22 -12.70 -8.38 7.51
CA TYR A 22 -12.84 -7.96 8.90
C TYR A 22 -13.56 -9.01 9.73
N GLU A 23 -13.11 -9.20 10.96
CA GLU A 23 -13.74 -10.06 11.94
C GLU A 23 -14.47 -9.21 13.00
N HIS A 24 -15.76 -9.51 13.24
CA HIS A 24 -16.52 -8.95 14.35
C HIS A 24 -16.44 -9.86 15.55
N ILE A 25 -15.58 -9.53 16.50
CA ILE A 25 -15.34 -10.36 17.69
C ILE A 25 -15.41 -9.53 18.97
N HIS A 26 -15.82 -10.16 20.05
CA HIS A 26 -15.75 -9.53 21.36
C HIS A 26 -14.30 -9.42 21.82
N LEU A 27 -13.90 -8.31 22.44
CA LEU A 27 -12.51 -8.08 22.87
C LEU A 27 -11.96 -9.22 23.74
N SER A 28 -12.78 -9.77 24.64
CA SER A 28 -12.37 -10.89 25.50
C SER A 28 -12.12 -12.21 24.75
N ARG A 29 -12.53 -12.29 23.48
CA ARG A 29 -12.32 -13.45 22.60
C ARG A 29 -11.21 -13.25 21.58
N MET A 30 -10.56 -12.10 21.59
CA MET A 30 -9.39 -11.88 20.74
C MET A 30 -8.31 -12.91 21.09
N ASN A 31 -7.84 -13.62 20.07
CA ASN A 31 -6.78 -14.60 20.25
C ASN A 31 -5.45 -13.90 20.60
N PRO A 32 -4.86 -14.14 21.78
CA PRO A 32 -3.62 -13.49 22.18
C PRO A 32 -2.40 -13.89 21.32
N ALA A 33 -2.52 -14.94 20.49
CA ALA A 33 -1.49 -15.30 19.52
C ALA A 33 -1.64 -14.56 18.17
N LYS A 34 -2.68 -13.72 18.00
CA LYS A 34 -2.93 -12.96 16.77
C LYS A 34 -2.83 -11.45 17.02
N LEU A 35 -2.49 -10.73 15.97
CA LEU A 35 -2.47 -9.27 15.92
C LEU A 35 -3.67 -8.74 15.14
N ALA A 36 -4.23 -7.64 15.61
CA ALA A 36 -5.11 -6.77 14.83
C ALA A 36 -4.30 -5.60 14.28
N PHE A 37 -4.50 -5.23 13.03
CA PHE A 37 -3.89 -4.04 12.44
C PHE A 37 -4.83 -2.84 12.52
N LEU A 38 -4.28 -1.67 12.29
CA LEU A 38 -5.00 -0.40 12.37
C LEU A 38 -5.53 0.05 10.99
N PRO A 39 -6.59 0.85 10.94
CA PRO A 39 -7.41 1.31 12.08
C PRO A 39 -8.28 0.19 12.66
N MET A 40 -8.40 0.15 13.97
CA MET A 40 -9.28 -0.79 14.66
C MET A 40 -10.48 -0.05 15.23
N THR A 41 -11.69 -0.53 14.93
CA THR A 41 -12.94 0.03 15.48
C THR A 41 -13.47 -0.87 16.60
N VAL A 42 -13.89 -0.28 17.69
CA VAL A 42 -14.50 -0.94 18.83
C VAL A 42 -15.91 -0.40 19.05
N ASP A 43 -16.90 -1.30 19.08
CA ASP A 43 -18.25 -0.97 19.50
C ASP A 43 -18.32 -1.00 21.02
N ALA A 44 -18.52 0.15 21.63
CA ALA A 44 -18.70 0.29 23.07
C ALA A 44 -20.19 0.28 23.45
N ALA A 45 -20.48 0.38 24.75
CA ALA A 45 -21.85 0.48 25.23
C ALA A 45 -22.55 1.73 24.67
N ASP A 46 -23.88 1.69 24.69
CA ASP A 46 -24.75 2.83 24.32
C ASP A 46 -24.54 3.39 22.89
N GLY A 47 -24.08 2.54 21.97
CA GLY A 47 -23.86 2.89 20.58
C GLY A 47 -22.57 3.66 20.29
N VAL A 48 -21.77 3.97 21.30
CA VAL A 48 -20.51 4.67 21.17
C VAL A 48 -19.53 3.85 20.33
N LYS A 49 -18.86 4.52 19.39
CA LYS A 49 -17.81 3.95 18.53
C LYS A 49 -16.46 4.53 18.93
N ILE A 50 -15.46 3.65 18.97
CA ILE A 50 -14.07 4.04 19.25
C ILE A 50 -13.22 3.58 18.09
N VAL A 51 -12.41 4.48 17.53
CA VAL A 51 -11.36 4.13 16.58
C VAL A 51 -10.00 4.27 17.21
N ILE A 52 -9.15 3.28 17.00
CA ILE A 52 -7.75 3.32 17.42
C ILE A 52 -6.90 3.31 16.16
N THR A 53 -6.05 4.31 16.00
CA THR A 53 -5.18 4.45 14.84
C THR A 53 -3.90 5.24 15.18
N GLU A 54 -3.16 5.65 14.16
CA GLU A 54 -1.94 6.44 14.27
C GLU A 54 -1.98 7.60 13.29
N SER A 55 -1.22 8.64 13.58
CA SER A 55 -0.94 9.72 12.65
C SER A 55 0.55 10.08 12.70
N ASP A 56 1.04 10.70 11.65
CA ASP A 56 2.43 11.17 11.53
C ASP A 56 3.47 10.04 11.63
N LEU A 57 3.19 8.93 10.94
CA LEU A 57 3.99 7.70 11.00
C LEU A 57 5.23 7.80 10.09
N PHE A 58 6.22 8.59 10.47
CA PHE A 58 7.48 8.75 9.74
C PHE A 58 8.66 8.10 10.49
N GLY A 59 9.43 7.27 9.78
CA GLY A 59 10.66 6.66 10.31
C GLY A 59 10.46 5.80 11.56
N TYR A 60 9.26 5.25 11.75
CA TYR A 60 8.89 4.46 12.91
C TYR A 60 7.94 3.32 12.51
N PRO A 61 8.01 2.13 13.13
CA PRO A 61 7.13 1.02 12.76
C PRO A 61 5.69 1.26 13.17
N GLY A 62 4.75 0.89 12.29
CA GLY A 62 3.32 0.93 12.57
C GLY A 62 2.93 0.04 13.75
N MET A 63 1.88 0.44 14.44
CA MET A 63 1.35 -0.27 15.60
C MET A 63 0.36 -1.35 15.18
N PHE A 64 0.48 -2.50 15.81
CA PHE A 64 -0.54 -3.53 15.87
C PHE A 64 -1.14 -3.58 17.27
N LEU A 65 -2.31 -4.16 17.40
CA LEU A 65 -2.97 -4.39 18.67
C LEU A 65 -3.11 -5.89 18.94
N ASN A 66 -2.87 -6.27 20.18
CA ASN A 66 -3.01 -7.65 20.64
C ASN A 66 -3.99 -7.71 21.81
N GLY A 67 -4.96 -8.61 21.76
CA GLY A 67 -5.90 -8.85 22.85
C GLY A 67 -5.24 -9.62 23.99
N GLN A 68 -5.53 -9.22 25.22
CA GLN A 68 -4.97 -9.85 26.45
C GLN A 68 -5.96 -10.78 27.16
N GLY A 69 -7.00 -11.26 26.45
CA GLY A 69 -8.00 -12.17 27.05
C GLY A 69 -9.05 -11.51 27.95
N GLY A 70 -9.21 -10.19 27.85
CA GLY A 70 -10.17 -9.40 28.64
C GLY A 70 -10.66 -8.18 27.90
N LYS A 71 -10.66 -7.04 28.56
CA LYS A 71 -10.98 -5.72 27.98
C LYS A 71 -9.74 -4.93 27.60
N GLU A 72 -8.57 -5.51 27.72
CA GLU A 72 -7.30 -4.84 27.52
C GLU A 72 -6.73 -5.15 26.12
N LEU A 73 -6.12 -4.14 25.52
CA LEU A 73 -5.38 -4.22 24.29
C LEU A 73 -3.94 -3.78 24.55
N LYS A 74 -2.99 -4.56 24.07
CA LYS A 74 -1.56 -4.25 24.12
C LYS A 74 -1.07 -3.80 22.75
N SER A 75 -0.31 -2.72 22.68
CA SER A 75 0.35 -2.33 21.44
C SER A 75 1.58 -3.20 21.17
N VAL A 76 1.72 -3.63 19.93
CA VAL A 76 2.85 -4.44 19.44
C VAL A 76 3.41 -3.79 18.18
N ARG A 77 4.71 -3.85 18.00
CA ARG A 77 5.39 -3.33 16.79
C ARG A 77 6.39 -4.34 16.27
N ALA A 78 6.52 -4.36 14.94
CA ALA A 78 7.54 -5.16 14.31
C ALA A 78 8.94 -4.73 14.77
N PRO A 79 9.86 -5.67 15.02
CA PRO A 79 11.26 -5.35 15.27
C PRO A 79 11.92 -4.79 13.99
N TYR A 80 12.99 -4.04 14.17
CA TYR A 80 13.71 -3.43 13.05
C TYR A 80 14.36 -4.52 12.17
N PRO A 81 14.11 -4.53 10.85
CA PRO A 81 14.72 -5.50 9.94
C PRO A 81 16.18 -5.13 9.67
N ILE A 82 17.10 -6.10 9.80
CA ILE A 82 18.55 -5.93 9.58
C ILE A 82 19.12 -6.79 8.47
N GLY A 83 18.39 -7.82 8.03
CA GLY A 83 18.79 -8.68 6.94
C GLY A 83 17.59 -8.95 6.04
N LEU A 84 17.57 -8.29 4.88
CA LEU A 84 16.50 -8.49 3.88
C LEU A 84 16.98 -9.48 2.84
N ARG A 85 16.37 -10.66 2.78
CA ARG A 85 16.63 -11.66 1.75
C ARG A 85 15.47 -11.68 0.77
N PRO A 86 15.72 -11.40 -0.53
CA PRO A 86 14.67 -11.52 -1.54
C PRO A 86 14.19 -12.98 -1.61
N ASN A 87 12.90 -13.18 -1.43
CA ASN A 87 12.25 -14.43 -1.72
C ASN A 87 11.21 -14.18 -2.81
N GLY A 88 11.51 -14.63 -4.02
CA GLY A 88 10.72 -14.31 -5.20
C GLY A 88 10.95 -12.88 -5.71
N VAL A 89 10.07 -12.43 -6.59
CA VAL A 89 10.17 -11.14 -7.27
C VAL A 89 9.63 -9.98 -6.41
N TYR A 90 8.68 -10.27 -5.53
CA TYR A 90 7.86 -9.25 -4.87
C TYR A 90 8.16 -9.03 -3.39
N VAL A 91 8.54 -10.05 -2.66
CA VAL A 91 8.52 -10.06 -1.19
C VAL A 91 9.86 -10.42 -0.60
N TYR A 92 10.27 -9.71 0.44
CA TYR A 92 11.34 -10.12 1.34
C TYR A 92 10.75 -10.99 2.44
N GLN A 93 10.95 -12.31 2.38
CA GLN A 93 10.34 -13.24 3.35
C GLN A 93 11.25 -13.56 4.52
N ASP A 94 12.54 -13.70 4.31
CA ASP A 94 13.48 -13.98 5.40
C ASP A 94 14.18 -12.70 5.84
N MET A 95 13.71 -12.17 6.96
CA MET A 95 14.30 -11.00 7.59
C MET A 95 14.96 -11.40 8.90
N ASP A 96 16.23 -11.06 9.06
CA ASP A 96 16.84 -11.01 10.37
C ASP A 96 16.40 -9.72 11.07
N TYR A 97 16.16 -9.80 12.36
CA TYR A 97 15.63 -8.69 13.15
C TYR A 97 16.60 -8.31 14.26
N ALA A 98 16.67 -7.01 14.52
CA ALA A 98 17.34 -6.48 15.69
C ALA A 98 16.49 -6.71 16.96
N ASP A 99 17.06 -6.44 18.11
CA ASP A 99 16.40 -6.45 19.42
C ASP A 99 15.73 -5.10 19.77
N TYR A 100 15.56 -4.24 18.77
CA TYR A 100 14.90 -2.94 18.85
C TYR A 100 13.92 -2.75 17.69
N ILE A 101 12.99 -1.80 17.81
CA ILE A 101 11.96 -1.52 16.82
C ILE A 101 12.30 -0.37 15.89
N ALA A 102 13.12 0.58 16.32
CA ALA A 102 13.51 1.74 15.53
C ALA A 102 14.88 2.28 15.92
N LYS A 103 15.56 2.91 14.95
CA LYS A 103 16.68 3.83 15.14
C LYS A 103 16.11 5.24 15.04
N VAL A 104 16.34 6.04 16.05
CA VAL A 104 15.79 7.39 16.12
C VAL A 104 16.91 8.40 16.42
N GLU A 105 16.78 9.58 15.84
CA GLU A 105 17.67 10.69 16.09
C GLU A 105 17.23 11.48 17.34
N ALA A 106 18.17 12.21 17.94
CA ALA A 106 17.83 13.08 19.05
C ALA A 106 16.86 14.19 18.61
N GLY A 107 15.76 14.35 19.34
CA GLY A 107 14.72 15.33 19.00
C GLY A 107 13.70 14.85 17.96
N GLN A 108 13.80 13.63 17.43
CA GLN A 108 12.80 13.07 16.53
C GLN A 108 11.44 12.99 17.22
N LYS A 109 10.41 13.45 16.53
CA LYS A 109 9.02 13.26 16.95
C LYS A 109 8.59 11.82 16.72
N PHE A 110 7.75 11.32 17.62
CA PHE A 110 7.13 10.00 17.49
C PHE A 110 5.72 10.13 16.89
N PRO A 111 5.23 9.07 16.22
CA PRO A 111 3.86 9.04 15.73
C PRO A 111 2.83 9.25 16.84
N TRP A 112 1.77 9.96 16.52
CA TRP A 112 0.62 10.09 17.41
C TRP A 112 -0.12 8.78 17.53
N LYS A 113 -0.54 8.44 18.76
CA LYS A 113 -1.51 7.37 19.01
C LYS A 113 -2.87 8.03 19.14
N VAL A 114 -3.75 7.73 18.19
CA VAL A 114 -5.04 8.39 18.07
C VAL A 114 -6.14 7.46 18.57
N ILE A 115 -6.91 7.95 19.54
CA ILE A 115 -8.14 7.28 20.00
C ILE A 115 -9.27 8.27 19.76
N GLY A 116 -10.06 8.00 18.74
CA GLY A 116 -11.26 8.77 18.43
C GLY A 116 -12.48 8.13 19.07
N ILE A 117 -13.35 8.95 19.68
CA ILE A 117 -14.59 8.51 20.32
C ILE A 117 -15.74 9.28 19.69
N ALA A 118 -16.73 8.54 19.20
CA ALA A 118 -17.90 9.09 18.52
C ALA A 118 -19.19 8.48 19.07
N GLN A 119 -20.28 9.24 19.01
CA GLN A 119 -21.58 8.81 19.49
C GLN A 119 -22.22 7.73 18.59
N ASP A 120 -21.82 7.69 17.33
CA ASP A 120 -22.32 6.74 16.33
C ASP A 120 -21.28 6.54 15.20
N ALA A 121 -21.61 5.65 14.27
CA ALA A 121 -20.73 5.33 13.14
C ALA A 121 -20.57 6.51 12.15
N LYS A 122 -21.59 7.35 11.98
CA LYS A 122 -21.53 8.51 11.09
C LYS A 122 -20.54 9.54 11.62
N SER A 123 -20.65 9.90 12.89
CA SER A 123 -19.73 10.83 13.57
C SER A 123 -18.29 10.30 13.57
N LEU A 124 -18.11 8.98 13.61
CA LEU A 124 -16.79 8.37 13.50
C LEU A 124 -16.18 8.59 12.10
N MET A 125 -16.98 8.48 11.05
CA MET A 125 -16.54 8.70 9.67
C MET A 125 -16.21 10.16 9.35
N GLU A 126 -16.82 11.10 10.08
CA GLU A 126 -16.57 12.54 9.95
C GLU A 126 -15.34 13.02 10.75
N MET A 127 -14.68 12.10 11.45
CA MET A 127 -13.55 12.43 12.34
C MET A 127 -12.25 12.59 11.54
N ASP A 128 -11.64 13.75 11.60
CA ASP A 128 -10.43 14.13 10.86
C ASP A 128 -9.15 14.22 11.74
N LEU A 129 -9.17 13.63 12.93
CA LEU A 129 -8.08 13.69 13.91
C LEU A 129 -6.72 13.28 13.33
N VAL A 130 -6.69 12.30 12.41
CA VAL A 130 -5.44 11.85 11.76
C VAL A 130 -4.81 13.01 10.98
N TRP A 131 -5.63 13.79 10.27
CA TRP A 131 -5.18 14.94 9.49
C TRP A 131 -4.78 16.13 10.37
N GLN A 132 -5.54 16.38 11.43
CA GLN A 132 -5.26 17.48 12.38
C GLN A 132 -3.94 17.29 13.13
N LEU A 133 -3.54 16.03 13.36
CA LEU A 133 -2.31 15.66 14.08
C LEU A 133 -1.12 15.43 13.14
N ALA A 134 -1.35 15.35 11.84
CA ALA A 134 -0.29 15.14 10.87
C ALA A 134 0.61 16.38 10.75
N THR A 135 1.89 16.15 10.50
CA THR A 135 2.81 17.23 10.12
C THR A 135 2.31 17.85 8.81
N PRO A 136 2.08 19.16 8.76
CA PRO A 136 1.66 19.84 7.54
C PRO A 136 2.63 19.59 6.39
N ALA A 137 2.11 19.53 5.16
CA ALA A 137 2.95 19.52 3.98
C ALA A 137 3.76 20.82 3.89
N ASP A 138 4.95 20.75 3.31
CA ASP A 138 5.75 21.96 3.04
C ASP A 138 5.00 22.84 2.03
N GLU A 139 4.65 24.05 2.44
CA GLU A 139 3.93 25.03 1.63
C GLU A 139 4.70 25.44 0.36
N ASN A 140 6.01 25.23 0.35
CA ASN A 140 6.85 25.52 -0.82
C ASN A 140 6.92 24.37 -1.82
N THR A 141 6.32 23.22 -1.52
CA THR A 141 6.30 22.09 -2.45
C THR A 141 5.28 22.34 -3.56
N ASP A 142 5.74 22.31 -4.80
CA ASP A 142 4.84 22.35 -5.95
C ASP A 142 4.13 21.02 -6.15
N TRP A 143 2.84 20.96 -5.86
CA TRP A 143 1.97 19.81 -6.02
C TRP A 143 1.16 19.84 -7.33
N SER A 144 1.38 20.81 -8.20
CA SER A 144 0.60 21.00 -9.44
C SER A 144 0.69 19.82 -10.42
N TRP A 145 1.74 19.01 -10.28
CA TRP A 145 1.93 17.78 -11.08
C TRP A 145 1.04 16.63 -10.64
N VAL A 146 0.50 16.65 -9.42
CA VAL A 146 -0.41 15.62 -8.91
C VAL A 146 -1.79 15.82 -9.54
N LYS A 147 -2.19 14.89 -10.38
CA LYS A 147 -3.50 14.91 -11.04
C LYS A 147 -4.27 13.65 -10.63
N PRO A 148 -5.18 13.76 -9.65
CA PRO A 148 -6.02 12.64 -9.26
C PRO A 148 -7.00 12.27 -10.40
N GLY A 149 -7.36 10.99 -10.47
CA GLY A 149 -8.28 10.52 -11.50
C GLY A 149 -8.69 9.06 -11.25
N LYS A 150 -9.64 8.61 -12.05
CA LYS A 150 -10.08 7.22 -12.10
C LYS A 150 -9.10 6.38 -12.93
N VAL A 151 -9.08 5.09 -12.66
CA VAL A 151 -8.17 4.16 -13.32
C VAL A 151 -8.95 2.97 -13.86
N ALA A 152 -8.69 2.58 -15.10
CA ALA A 152 -9.02 1.25 -15.62
C ALA A 152 -7.84 0.31 -15.36
N TRP A 153 -8.07 -0.74 -14.58
CA TRP A 153 -7.04 -1.63 -14.07
C TRP A 153 -7.21 -3.05 -14.62
N ASP A 154 -6.21 -3.52 -15.38
CA ASP A 154 -6.22 -4.78 -16.10
C ASP A 154 -6.23 -6.02 -15.19
N TRP A 155 -5.53 -5.96 -14.07
CA TRP A 155 -5.47 -7.07 -13.11
C TRP A 155 -6.83 -7.41 -12.48
N TRP A 156 -7.72 -6.41 -12.37
CA TRP A 156 -9.03 -6.60 -11.73
C TRP A 156 -9.88 -7.66 -12.40
N ASN A 157 -9.69 -7.90 -13.70
CA ASN A 157 -10.33 -8.96 -14.47
C ASN A 157 -9.34 -10.01 -14.99
N ASP A 158 -8.23 -10.20 -14.29
CA ASP A 158 -7.20 -11.21 -14.59
C ASP A 158 -6.65 -11.09 -16.01
N TRP A 159 -6.40 -9.85 -16.46
CA TRP A 159 -5.93 -9.48 -17.81
C TRP A 159 -6.81 -10.04 -18.95
N ASN A 160 -8.02 -10.47 -18.66
CA ASN A 160 -8.92 -11.07 -19.66
C ASN A 160 -9.84 -10.04 -20.29
N LEU A 161 -10.07 -10.20 -21.58
CA LEU A 161 -11.10 -9.52 -22.35
C LEU A 161 -11.92 -10.55 -23.11
N TYR A 162 -13.23 -10.31 -23.18
CA TYR A 162 -14.17 -11.17 -23.91
C TYR A 162 -14.83 -10.39 -25.05
N GLY A 163 -15.21 -11.09 -26.13
CA GLY A 163 -15.88 -10.50 -27.26
C GLY A 163 -14.99 -9.61 -28.12
N VAL A 164 -13.69 -9.83 -28.09
CA VAL A 164 -12.68 -9.13 -28.90
C VAL A 164 -12.13 -10.08 -29.98
N ASP A 165 -11.65 -9.53 -31.10
CA ASP A 165 -11.09 -10.25 -32.23
C ASP A 165 -9.57 -10.42 -32.21
N PHE A 166 -8.96 -10.06 -31.08
CA PHE A 166 -7.53 -10.19 -30.84
C PHE A 166 -7.26 -11.06 -29.59
N ARG A 167 -6.00 -11.47 -29.42
CA ARG A 167 -5.58 -12.26 -28.25
C ARG A 167 -5.67 -11.40 -26.99
N ALA A 168 -6.50 -11.78 -26.02
CA ALA A 168 -6.53 -11.20 -24.69
C ALA A 168 -5.23 -11.50 -23.90
N GLY A 169 -5.03 -10.86 -22.77
CA GLY A 169 -3.87 -11.01 -21.90
C GLY A 169 -2.85 -9.89 -22.06
N ILE A 170 -1.63 -10.13 -21.59
CA ILE A 170 -0.58 -9.10 -21.49
C ILE A 170 0.13 -8.93 -22.83
N ASN A 171 -0.39 -8.06 -23.68
CA ASN A 171 0.20 -7.65 -24.96
C ASN A 171 -0.37 -6.30 -25.43
N THR A 172 0.16 -5.72 -26.49
CA THR A 172 -0.14 -4.35 -26.94
C THR A 172 -1.63 -4.10 -27.23
N GLU A 173 -2.33 -5.03 -27.89
CA GLU A 173 -3.72 -4.82 -28.35
C GLU A 173 -4.72 -4.68 -27.18
N PRO A 174 -4.72 -5.54 -26.14
CA PRO A 174 -5.53 -5.31 -24.94
C PRO A 174 -5.33 -3.94 -24.29
N TYR A 175 -4.09 -3.46 -24.20
CA TYR A 175 -3.84 -2.15 -23.59
C TYR A 175 -4.36 -1.00 -24.45
N LYS A 176 -4.34 -1.09 -25.78
CA LYS A 176 -5.04 -0.13 -26.65
C LYS A 176 -6.56 -0.15 -26.38
N TYR A 177 -7.13 -1.33 -26.20
CA TYR A 177 -8.55 -1.46 -25.85
C TYR A 177 -8.88 -0.82 -24.50
N TYR A 178 -8.03 -1.01 -23.47
CA TYR A 178 -8.20 -0.33 -22.19
C TYR A 178 -8.08 1.18 -22.31
N ILE A 179 -7.14 1.68 -23.13
CA ILE A 179 -6.98 3.12 -23.40
C ILE A 179 -8.24 3.67 -24.09
N ASP A 180 -8.77 2.96 -25.09
CA ASP A 180 -10.00 3.34 -25.81
C ASP A 180 -11.20 3.38 -24.88
N PHE A 181 -11.35 2.38 -24.03
CA PHE A 181 -12.38 2.32 -23.00
C PHE A 181 -12.26 3.49 -22.02
N ALA A 182 -11.06 3.76 -21.51
CA ALA A 182 -10.81 4.85 -20.60
C ALA A 182 -11.18 6.20 -21.24
N ALA A 183 -10.72 6.45 -22.47
CA ALA A 183 -11.04 7.67 -23.22
C ALA A 183 -12.54 7.85 -23.44
N ALA A 184 -13.24 6.78 -23.84
CA ALA A 184 -14.67 6.82 -24.11
C ALA A 184 -15.54 7.07 -22.86
N HIS A 185 -15.03 6.71 -21.66
CA HIS A 185 -15.77 6.78 -20.39
C HIS A 185 -15.28 7.88 -19.46
N GLY A 186 -14.38 8.75 -19.89
CA GLY A 186 -13.83 9.83 -19.05
C GLY A 186 -13.06 9.29 -17.85
N ILE A 187 -12.27 8.24 -18.07
CA ILE A 187 -11.32 7.67 -17.12
C ILE A 187 -9.93 8.21 -17.47
N GLU A 188 -9.28 8.80 -16.49
CA GLU A 188 -8.04 9.56 -16.70
C GLU A 188 -6.83 8.66 -16.96
N TYR A 189 -6.83 7.43 -16.41
CA TYR A 189 -5.66 6.56 -16.44
C TYR A 189 -6.01 5.10 -16.75
N ILE A 190 -5.02 4.38 -17.27
CA ILE A 190 -4.97 2.92 -17.17
C ILE A 190 -3.79 2.52 -16.26
N ILE A 191 -3.89 1.39 -15.56
CA ILE A 191 -2.74 0.73 -14.94
C ILE A 191 -2.36 -0.47 -15.81
N MET A 192 -1.08 -0.56 -16.16
CA MET A 192 -0.46 -1.78 -16.65
C MET A 192 0.16 -2.49 -15.44
N ASP A 193 -0.50 -3.54 -14.97
CA ASP A 193 -0.07 -4.34 -13.83
C ASP A 193 1.14 -5.21 -14.18
N GLU A 194 1.52 -6.13 -13.32
CA GLU A 194 2.69 -6.97 -13.55
C GLU A 194 2.66 -7.69 -14.91
N GLY A 195 3.83 -7.84 -15.51
CA GLY A 195 3.98 -8.55 -16.78
C GLY A 195 4.24 -7.66 -17.99
N TRP A 196 4.08 -6.33 -17.89
CA TRP A 196 4.53 -5.40 -18.93
C TRP A 196 6.06 -5.36 -19.05
N ALA A 197 6.77 -5.62 -17.95
CA ALA A 197 8.22 -5.84 -17.91
C ALA A 197 8.53 -7.27 -17.43
N GLN A 198 9.75 -7.75 -17.65
CA GLN A 198 10.11 -9.13 -17.34
C GLN A 198 10.13 -9.40 -15.83
N ARG A 199 9.07 -10.02 -15.36
CA ARG A 199 8.83 -10.41 -13.98
C ARG A 199 9.97 -11.22 -13.37
N ALA A 200 10.38 -12.28 -14.03
CA ALA A 200 11.35 -13.25 -13.48
C ALA A 200 12.73 -12.64 -13.12
N LYS A 201 13.08 -11.51 -13.71
CA LYS A 201 14.35 -10.82 -13.47
C LYS A 201 14.22 -9.59 -12.58
N ALA A 202 13.00 -9.23 -12.16
CA ALA A 202 12.72 -7.97 -11.47
C ALA A 202 13.48 -6.79 -12.11
N ASN A 203 13.29 -6.63 -13.44
CA ASN A 203 14.01 -5.64 -14.23
C ASN A 203 13.02 -4.85 -15.09
N LEU A 204 12.80 -3.61 -14.70
CA LEU A 204 11.88 -2.69 -15.37
C LEU A 204 12.31 -2.32 -16.79
N PHE A 205 13.61 -2.46 -17.11
CA PHE A 205 14.16 -2.08 -18.42
C PHE A 205 14.10 -3.23 -19.46
N LEU A 206 13.62 -4.39 -19.06
CA LEU A 206 13.36 -5.51 -19.96
C LEU A 206 11.86 -5.60 -20.22
N ILE A 207 11.39 -4.87 -21.20
CA ILE A 207 9.99 -4.87 -21.60
C ILE A 207 9.59 -6.25 -22.10
N ASN A 208 8.36 -6.66 -21.83
CA ASN A 208 7.78 -7.88 -22.39
C ASN A 208 7.78 -7.78 -23.93
N PRO A 209 8.30 -8.76 -24.64
CA PRO A 209 8.39 -8.69 -26.11
C PRO A 209 7.04 -8.57 -26.82
N ASP A 210 5.95 -8.94 -26.17
CA ASP A 210 4.59 -8.78 -26.69
C ASP A 210 4.03 -7.36 -26.49
N ILE A 211 4.78 -6.48 -25.82
CA ILE A 211 4.37 -5.09 -25.51
C ILE A 211 5.27 -4.09 -26.21
N ASN A 212 4.65 -3.21 -26.99
CA ASN A 212 5.27 -2.00 -27.50
C ASN A 212 4.90 -0.82 -26.60
N LEU A 213 5.69 -0.58 -25.56
CA LEU A 213 5.40 0.45 -24.55
C LEU A 213 5.44 1.86 -25.14
N GLU A 214 6.37 2.16 -26.05
CA GLU A 214 6.47 3.47 -26.70
C GLU A 214 5.22 3.79 -27.54
N GLU A 215 4.74 2.80 -28.28
CA GLU A 215 3.50 2.90 -29.07
C GLU A 215 2.30 3.13 -28.13
N LEU A 216 2.21 2.40 -27.02
CA LEU A 216 1.12 2.56 -26.06
C LEU A 216 1.12 3.95 -25.40
N VAL A 217 2.28 4.47 -25.02
CA VAL A 217 2.39 5.82 -24.46
C VAL A 217 1.95 6.87 -25.48
N SER A 218 2.42 6.76 -26.73
CA SER A 218 2.00 7.65 -27.81
C SER A 218 0.50 7.59 -28.08
N TYR A 219 -0.05 6.39 -28.11
CA TYR A 219 -1.48 6.14 -28.33
C TYR A 219 -2.34 6.74 -27.20
N ALA A 220 -1.95 6.52 -25.95
CA ALA A 220 -2.64 7.04 -24.77
C ALA A 220 -2.59 8.58 -24.72
N ASN A 221 -1.42 9.16 -24.97
CA ASN A 221 -1.27 10.62 -25.05
C ASN A 221 -2.18 11.24 -26.10
N GLY A 222 -2.32 10.61 -27.28
CA GLY A 222 -3.25 11.05 -28.32
C GLY A 222 -4.73 11.01 -27.92
N LYS A 223 -5.06 10.34 -26.82
CA LYS A 223 -6.42 10.19 -26.29
C LYS A 223 -6.62 10.87 -24.92
N ASN A 224 -5.63 11.59 -24.42
CA ASN A 224 -5.59 12.20 -23.09
C ASN A 224 -5.80 11.17 -21.94
N VAL A 225 -5.25 9.99 -22.09
CA VAL A 225 -5.24 8.93 -21.07
C VAL A 225 -3.81 8.73 -20.58
N GLY A 226 -3.60 8.78 -19.27
CA GLY A 226 -2.30 8.49 -18.68
C GLY A 226 -2.06 7.00 -18.49
N ILE A 227 -0.80 6.58 -18.54
CA ILE A 227 -0.40 5.20 -18.23
C ILE A 227 0.31 5.18 -16.88
N ILE A 228 -0.14 4.33 -15.98
CA ILE A 228 0.52 4.02 -14.71
C ILE A 228 1.17 2.64 -14.84
N LEU A 229 2.46 2.56 -14.59
CA LEU A 229 3.21 1.31 -14.65
C LEU A 229 3.37 0.73 -13.25
N TRP A 230 2.84 -0.46 -13.02
CA TRP A 230 3.10 -1.19 -11.79
C TRP A 230 4.56 -1.64 -11.73
N ALA A 231 5.18 -1.51 -10.58
CA ALA A 231 6.55 -1.95 -10.38
C ALA A 231 6.73 -2.59 -9.00
N SER A 232 7.35 -3.76 -8.96
CA SER A 232 7.69 -4.39 -7.69
C SER A 232 8.76 -3.59 -6.94
N TYR A 233 8.70 -3.59 -5.61
CA TYR A 233 9.72 -2.98 -4.77
C TYR A 233 11.13 -3.43 -5.15
N ASN A 234 11.33 -4.73 -5.35
CA ASN A 234 12.63 -5.29 -5.73
C ASN A 234 13.17 -4.78 -7.07
N SER A 235 12.29 -4.36 -7.97
CA SER A 235 12.69 -3.79 -9.26
C SER A 235 13.15 -2.35 -9.14
N ILE A 236 12.47 -1.56 -8.28
CA ILE A 236 12.78 -0.14 -8.08
C ILE A 236 14.02 0.04 -7.21
N VAL A 237 14.12 -0.66 -6.08
CA VAL A 237 15.19 -0.44 -5.10
C VAL A 237 16.59 -0.72 -5.63
N LYS A 238 16.72 -1.49 -6.70
CA LYS A 238 18.01 -1.74 -7.35
C LYS A 238 18.65 -0.50 -7.95
N ASN A 239 17.83 0.38 -8.52
CA ASN A 239 18.26 1.65 -9.09
C ASN A 239 17.07 2.61 -9.26
N PRO A 240 16.59 3.23 -8.17
CA PRO A 240 15.37 4.06 -8.21
C PRO A 240 15.55 5.30 -9.11
N GLU A 241 16.69 5.96 -9.04
CA GLU A 241 16.95 7.17 -9.84
C GLU A 241 16.92 6.88 -11.34
N LYS A 242 17.54 5.78 -11.77
CA LYS A 242 17.51 5.35 -13.17
C LYS A 242 16.10 5.00 -13.62
N ALA A 243 15.32 4.30 -12.79
CA ALA A 243 13.93 3.95 -13.12
C ALA A 243 13.09 5.22 -13.30
N MET A 244 13.13 6.12 -12.31
CA MET A 244 12.37 7.38 -12.36
C MET A 244 12.78 8.25 -13.56
N SER A 245 14.09 8.47 -13.77
CA SER A 245 14.56 9.31 -14.88
C SER A 245 14.31 8.70 -16.26
N HIS A 246 14.21 7.38 -16.38
CA HIS A 246 13.91 6.71 -17.64
C HIS A 246 12.44 6.90 -18.02
N TYR A 247 11.54 6.54 -17.10
CA TYR A 247 10.10 6.58 -17.38
C TYR A 247 9.50 7.99 -17.34
N ALA A 248 10.11 8.94 -16.64
CA ALA A 248 9.70 10.36 -16.70
C ALA A 248 9.93 11.03 -18.05
N LYS A 249 10.64 10.40 -18.99
CA LYS A 249 10.90 10.92 -20.34
C LYS A 249 9.96 10.36 -21.41
N MET A 250 9.15 9.40 -21.05
CA MET A 250 8.16 8.80 -21.93
C MET A 250 6.83 9.56 -21.86
#